data_096612df13b88415c13ae178fce9cad7
#
_entry.id   096612df13b88415c13ae178fce9cad7
#
_cell.length_a   1.000
_cell.length_b   1.000
_cell.length_c   1.000
_cell.angle_alpha   90.00
_cell.angle_beta   90.00
_cell.angle_gamma   90.00
#
_symmetry.space_group_name_H-M   'P 1'
#
loop_
_entity.id
_entity.type
_entity.pdbx_description
1 polymer ?
#
loop_
_entity_poly.entity_id
_entity_poly.type
_entity_poly.pdbx_seq_one_letter_code
_entity_poly.pdbx_strand_id
1 'polypeptide(L)'
;MDFKFDHVHFVCRDVDAMVDFFERIFDAKRISYNPDFNGAASAVILLGSMRIFVRGIRADETPDAVAPDRVQGLDHFGIGVDDVEEAAKWLKARGAVFSVEPVRRGMGGRMISYIRAPENIDIEIVGPYIGHK
;
A
#
# COMPACT_ATOMS: atom_id res chain seq x y z
N MET A 1 17.91 19.64 -12.21
CA MET A 1 17.22 19.41 -10.92
C MET A 1 16.82 17.94 -10.83
N ASP A 2 17.13 17.30 -9.72
CA ASP A 2 16.80 15.91 -9.49
C ASP A 2 15.57 15.78 -8.62
N PHE A 3 14.58 15.06 -9.09
CA PHE A 3 13.38 14.75 -8.31
C PHE A 3 13.47 13.33 -7.78
N LYS A 4 13.04 13.14 -6.52
CA LYS A 4 13.01 11.84 -5.87
C LYS A 4 11.61 11.57 -5.37
N PHE A 5 11.16 10.33 -5.48
CA PHE A 5 9.91 9.94 -4.84
C PHE A 5 10.15 9.89 -3.32
N ASP A 6 9.34 10.60 -2.57
CA ASP A 6 9.53 10.70 -1.12
C ASP A 6 8.60 9.77 -0.35
N HIS A 7 7.30 9.94 -0.54
CA HIS A 7 6.33 9.13 0.21
C HIS A 7 4.96 9.14 -0.47
N VAL A 8 4.13 8.20 -0.05
CA VAL A 8 2.68 8.21 -0.26
C VAL A 8 2.02 8.42 1.10
N HIS A 9 0.94 9.19 1.16
CA HIS A 9 0.30 9.54 2.43
C HIS A 9 -1.17 9.13 2.41
N PHE A 10 -1.57 8.32 3.38
CA PHE A 10 -2.94 7.86 3.54
C PHE A 10 -3.63 8.61 4.67
N VAL A 11 -4.89 8.95 4.45
CA VAL A 11 -5.81 9.35 5.50
C VAL A 11 -6.68 8.14 5.81
N CYS A 12 -6.68 7.70 7.07
CA CYS A 12 -7.34 6.46 7.47
C CYS A 12 -8.28 6.73 8.63
N ARG A 13 -9.34 5.95 8.69
CA ARG A 13 -10.19 5.94 9.87
C ARG A 13 -9.47 5.28 11.05
N ASP A 14 -8.71 4.22 10.80
CA ASP A 14 -8.01 3.45 11.82
C ASP A 14 -6.52 3.36 11.47
N VAL A 15 -5.72 4.26 12.06
CA VAL A 15 -4.28 4.32 11.83
C VAL A 15 -3.60 3.06 12.34
N ASP A 16 -3.99 2.56 13.52
CA ASP A 16 -3.36 1.39 14.12
C ASP A 16 -3.57 0.15 13.26
N ALA A 17 -4.77 -0.03 12.73
CA ALA A 17 -5.07 -1.16 11.84
C ALA A 17 -4.25 -1.08 10.55
N MET A 18 -4.05 0.12 10.00
CA MET A 18 -3.25 0.30 8.80
C MET A 18 -1.78 -0.01 9.05
N VAL A 19 -1.22 0.49 10.15
CA VAL A 19 0.16 0.20 10.55
C VAL A 19 0.34 -1.30 10.78
N ASP A 20 -0.56 -1.92 11.53
CA ASP A 20 -0.53 -3.36 11.79
C ASP A 20 -0.55 -4.18 10.51
N PHE A 21 -1.37 -3.77 9.54
CA PHE A 21 -1.44 -4.43 8.24
C PHE A 21 -0.06 -4.47 7.57
N PHE A 22 0.60 -3.33 7.46
CA PHE A 22 1.91 -3.27 6.79
C PHE A 22 2.98 -4.04 7.54
N GLU A 23 2.97 -3.98 8.87
CA GLU A 23 3.91 -4.76 9.69
C GLU A 23 3.68 -6.26 9.52
N ARG A 24 2.44 -6.68 9.61
CA ARG A 24 2.07 -8.10 9.59
C ARG A 24 2.20 -8.72 8.20
N ILE A 25 1.71 -8.03 7.17
CA ILE A 25 1.64 -8.57 5.81
C ILE A 25 2.99 -8.45 5.09
N PHE A 26 3.65 -7.30 5.21
CA PHE A 26 4.86 -7.01 4.44
C PHE A 26 6.15 -7.06 5.27
N ASP A 27 6.04 -7.29 6.56
CA ASP A 27 7.20 -7.17 7.46
C ASP A 27 7.83 -5.77 7.38
N ALA A 28 7.00 -4.77 7.17
CA ALA A 28 7.43 -3.38 7.10
C ALA A 28 7.83 -2.87 8.47
N LYS A 29 8.65 -1.83 8.50
CA LYS A 29 9.15 -1.26 9.76
C LYS A 29 8.40 0.00 10.12
N ARG A 30 7.91 0.06 11.35
CA ARG A 30 7.39 1.29 11.91
C ARG A 30 8.58 2.20 12.25
N ILE A 31 8.68 3.32 11.55
CA ILE A 31 9.74 4.31 11.78
C ILE A 31 9.36 5.25 12.92
N SER A 32 8.08 5.67 12.94
CA SER A 32 7.58 6.56 13.98
C SER A 32 6.09 6.39 14.17
N TYR A 33 5.62 6.79 15.33
CA TYR A 33 4.19 6.87 15.66
C TYR A 33 4.01 8.05 16.61
N ASN A 34 3.02 8.88 16.31
CA ASN A 34 2.65 10.00 17.15
C ASN A 34 1.14 9.92 17.40
N PRO A 35 0.69 9.80 18.65
CA PRO A 35 -0.75 9.68 18.95
C PRO A 35 -1.53 10.97 18.64
N ASP A 36 -0.85 12.11 18.57
CA ASP A 36 -1.50 13.38 18.27
C ASP A 36 -0.54 14.30 17.51
N PHE A 37 -0.55 14.18 16.20
CA PHE A 37 0.18 15.06 15.32
C PHE A 37 -0.82 15.94 14.56
N ASN A 38 -0.87 17.22 14.94
CA ASN A 38 -1.81 18.18 14.36
C ASN A 38 -3.28 17.72 14.44
N GLY A 39 -3.63 17.07 15.56
CA GLY A 39 -5.01 16.68 15.84
C GLY A 39 -5.41 15.28 15.41
N ALA A 40 -4.47 14.46 14.97
CA ALA A 40 -4.74 13.07 14.63
C ALA A 40 -3.52 12.20 14.89
N ALA A 41 -3.73 10.91 15.11
CA ALA A 41 -2.64 9.96 15.16
C ALA A 41 -1.93 9.92 13.79
N SER A 42 -0.63 9.70 13.81
CA SER A 42 0.14 9.57 12.57
C SER A 42 1.25 8.55 12.75
N ALA A 43 1.70 7.97 11.65
CA ALA A 43 2.79 7.01 11.63
C ALA A 43 3.56 7.11 10.31
N VAL A 44 4.82 6.70 10.37
CA VAL A 44 5.64 6.51 9.19
C VAL A 44 6.08 5.05 9.16
N ILE A 45 5.86 4.41 8.04
CA ILE A 45 6.19 3.00 7.81
C ILE A 45 7.21 2.95 6.68
N LEU A 46 8.23 2.12 6.83
CA LEU A 46 9.22 1.87 5.78
C LEU A 46 8.99 0.48 5.21
N LEU A 47 8.71 0.43 3.91
CA LEU A 47 8.56 -0.80 3.15
C LEU A 47 9.55 -0.77 2.00
N GLY A 48 10.62 -1.58 2.11
CA GLY A 48 11.75 -1.46 1.20
C GLY A 48 12.36 -0.07 1.28
N SER A 49 12.45 0.63 0.17
CA SER A 49 12.91 2.03 0.12
C SER A 49 11.76 3.03 0.17
N MET A 50 10.53 2.56 0.20
CA MET A 50 9.35 3.43 0.15
C MET A 50 8.88 3.78 1.55
N ARG A 51 8.60 5.08 1.76
CA ARG A 51 7.95 5.57 2.97
C ARG A 51 6.46 5.70 2.73
N ILE A 52 5.71 5.19 3.69
CA ILE A 52 4.26 5.31 3.72
C ILE A 52 3.91 6.11 4.96
N PHE A 53 3.28 7.27 4.74
CA PHE A 53 2.77 8.10 5.82
C PHE A 53 1.29 7.78 6.01
N VAL A 54 0.89 7.65 7.26
CA VAL A 54 -0.49 7.37 7.63
C VAL A 54 -0.92 8.37 8.68
N ARG A 55 -2.09 8.95 8.52
CA ARG A 55 -2.69 9.77 9.56
C ARG A 55 -4.17 9.51 9.69
N GLY A 56 -4.71 9.81 10.85
CA GLY A 56 -6.13 9.74 11.11
C GLY A 56 -6.88 10.98 10.59
N ILE A 57 -8.18 10.95 10.75
CA ILE A 57 -9.08 12.04 10.39
C ILE A 57 -9.06 13.05 11.53
N ARG A 58 -8.82 14.32 11.20
CA ARG A 58 -8.84 15.40 12.18
C ARG A 58 -10.27 15.84 12.49
N ALA A 59 -10.46 16.45 13.66
CA ALA A 59 -11.80 16.84 14.13
C ALA A 59 -12.53 17.81 13.20
N ASP A 60 -11.77 18.64 12.47
CA ASP A 60 -12.33 19.63 11.54
C ASP A 60 -12.48 19.10 10.11
N GLU A 61 -12.20 17.82 9.90
CA GLU A 61 -12.26 17.20 8.58
C GLU A 61 -13.46 16.28 8.47
N THR A 62 -14.08 16.28 7.28
CA THR A 62 -15.15 15.35 6.93
C THR A 62 -14.84 14.74 5.57
N PRO A 63 -13.86 13.81 5.52
CA PRO A 63 -13.50 13.19 4.25
C PRO A 63 -14.64 12.35 3.72
N ASP A 64 -14.68 12.21 2.40
CA ASP A 64 -15.64 11.32 1.76
C ASP A 64 -15.41 9.87 2.25
N ALA A 65 -16.50 9.13 2.32
CA ALA A 65 -16.44 7.72 2.66
C ALA A 65 -15.64 6.96 1.58
N VAL A 66 -15.04 5.83 2.00
CA VAL A 66 -14.32 4.97 1.07
C VAL A 66 -15.27 4.52 -0.03
N ALA A 67 -14.91 4.79 -1.28
CA ALA A 67 -15.71 4.39 -2.42
C ALA A 67 -15.70 2.87 -2.57
N PRO A 68 -16.84 2.24 -2.87
CA PRO A 68 -16.90 0.80 -3.08
C PRO A 68 -16.31 0.39 -4.43
N ASP A 69 -16.10 1.32 -5.34
CA ASP A 69 -15.63 1.09 -6.71
C ASP A 69 -14.57 2.13 -7.07
N ARG A 70 -14.18 2.17 -8.33
CA ARG A 70 -13.14 3.07 -8.83
C ARG A 70 -13.53 4.53 -8.68
N VAL A 71 -12.54 5.35 -8.36
CA VAL A 71 -12.67 6.81 -8.35
C VAL A 71 -11.70 7.40 -9.37
N GLN A 72 -12.03 8.57 -9.85
CA GLN A 72 -11.11 9.31 -10.69
C GLN A 72 -10.00 9.89 -9.82
N GLY A 73 -8.74 9.60 -10.17
CA GLY A 73 -7.59 10.01 -9.38
C GLY A 73 -6.60 8.88 -9.21
N LEU A 74 -6.00 8.78 -8.02
CA LEU A 74 -5.05 7.70 -7.73
C LEU A 74 -5.80 6.37 -7.62
N ASP A 75 -5.41 5.41 -8.46
CA ASP A 75 -6.05 4.09 -8.47
C ASP A 75 -5.41 3.16 -7.42
N HIS A 76 -4.11 3.02 -7.45
CA HIS A 76 -3.36 2.15 -6.55
C HIS A 76 -1.89 2.55 -6.55
N PHE A 77 -1.10 1.88 -5.74
CA PHE A 77 0.36 1.92 -5.87
C PHE A 77 0.89 0.49 -5.98
N GLY A 78 2.09 0.36 -6.54
CA GLY A 78 2.69 -0.93 -6.82
C GLY A 78 3.94 -1.19 -6.01
N ILE A 79 4.13 -2.46 -5.65
CA ILE A 79 5.33 -2.96 -4.98
C ILE A 79 5.98 -3.96 -5.91
N GLY A 80 7.23 -3.68 -6.30
CA GLY A 80 7.99 -4.55 -7.19
C GLY A 80 8.58 -5.73 -6.45
N VAL A 81 8.47 -6.91 -7.07
CA VAL A 81 9.08 -8.15 -6.59
C VAL A 81 9.76 -8.86 -7.76
N ASP A 82 10.68 -9.74 -7.46
CA ASP A 82 11.37 -10.50 -8.50
C ASP A 82 10.48 -11.61 -9.09
N ASP A 83 9.62 -12.19 -8.26
CA ASP A 83 8.75 -13.30 -8.65
C ASP A 83 7.39 -13.13 -7.96
N VAL A 84 6.36 -12.81 -8.75
CA VAL A 84 5.01 -12.54 -8.22
C VAL A 84 4.38 -13.78 -7.62
N GLU A 85 4.62 -14.96 -8.20
CA GLU A 85 4.02 -16.20 -7.67
C GLU A 85 4.63 -16.57 -6.33
N GLU A 86 5.93 -16.44 -6.17
CA GLU A 86 6.60 -16.66 -4.89
C GLU A 86 6.17 -15.63 -3.86
N ALA A 87 6.09 -14.36 -4.27
CA ALA A 87 5.60 -13.30 -3.38
C ALA A 87 4.17 -13.56 -2.92
N ALA A 88 3.30 -14.05 -3.83
CA ALA A 88 1.93 -14.38 -3.49
C ALA A 88 1.85 -15.48 -2.42
N LYS A 89 2.68 -16.51 -2.54
CA LYS A 89 2.75 -17.57 -1.53
C LYS A 89 3.18 -17.02 -0.17
N TRP A 90 4.19 -16.20 -0.17
CA TRP A 90 4.72 -15.58 1.05
C TRP A 90 3.66 -14.67 1.71
N LEU A 91 3.00 -13.86 0.90
CA LEU A 91 1.96 -12.93 1.38
C LEU A 91 0.74 -13.68 1.90
N LYS A 92 0.30 -14.74 1.21
CA LYS A 92 -0.83 -15.55 1.67
C LYS A 92 -0.55 -16.22 3.00
N ALA A 93 0.67 -16.70 3.21
CA ALA A 93 1.07 -17.30 4.48
C ALA A 93 1.00 -16.28 5.64
N ARG A 94 1.10 -14.99 5.33
CA ARG A 94 0.98 -13.91 6.31
C ARG A 94 -0.44 -13.35 6.43
N GLY A 95 -1.38 -13.91 5.70
CA GLY A 95 -2.79 -13.54 5.80
C GLY A 95 -3.27 -12.50 4.81
N ALA A 96 -2.51 -12.22 3.76
CA ALA A 96 -2.95 -11.27 2.73
C ALA A 96 -4.20 -11.78 2.00
N VAL A 97 -5.09 -10.85 1.69
CA VAL A 97 -6.30 -11.12 0.92
C VAL A 97 -6.07 -10.63 -0.50
N PHE A 98 -6.16 -11.54 -1.46
CA PHE A 98 -5.94 -11.23 -2.87
C PHE A 98 -7.25 -10.90 -3.55
N SER A 99 -7.28 -9.76 -4.25
CA SER A 99 -8.38 -9.40 -5.15
C SER A 99 -8.09 -9.85 -6.57
N VAL A 100 -6.82 -10.01 -6.94
CA VAL A 100 -6.38 -10.57 -8.22
C VAL A 100 -5.22 -11.51 -7.95
N GLU A 101 -5.40 -12.79 -8.28
CA GLU A 101 -4.33 -13.79 -8.18
C GLU A 101 -3.25 -13.51 -9.24
N PRO A 102 -2.03 -14.06 -9.06
CA PRO A 102 -0.97 -13.86 -10.04
C PRO A 102 -1.41 -14.15 -11.46
N VAL A 103 -1.23 -13.18 -12.34
CA VAL A 103 -1.65 -13.26 -13.74
C VAL A 103 -0.76 -12.35 -14.59
N ARG A 104 -0.49 -12.78 -15.82
CA ARG A 104 0.31 -12.00 -16.76
C ARG A 104 -0.60 -11.01 -17.50
N ARG A 105 -0.97 -9.93 -16.83
CA ARG A 105 -1.94 -8.96 -17.34
C ARG A 105 -1.52 -7.52 -17.04
N GLY A 106 -0.35 -7.32 -16.48
CA GLY A 106 0.14 -5.98 -16.18
C GLY A 106 0.57 -5.23 -17.43
N MET A 107 0.76 -3.93 -17.27
CA MET A 107 1.26 -3.09 -18.35
C MET A 107 2.60 -3.63 -18.85
N GLY A 108 2.76 -3.73 -20.16
CA GLY A 108 3.95 -4.32 -20.76
C GLY A 108 4.03 -5.84 -20.61
N GLY A 109 2.92 -6.53 -20.30
CA GLY A 109 2.89 -7.98 -20.15
C GLY A 109 3.46 -8.51 -18.85
N ARG A 110 3.66 -7.65 -17.88
CA ARG A 110 4.24 -8.05 -16.58
C ARG A 110 3.30 -8.95 -15.80
N MET A 111 3.88 -9.85 -15.01
CA MET A 111 3.11 -10.57 -13.98
C MET A 111 2.68 -9.59 -12.90
N ILE A 112 1.44 -9.71 -12.50
CA ILE A 112 0.87 -8.87 -11.43
C ILE A 112 -0.04 -9.70 -10.54
N SER A 113 -0.31 -9.19 -9.35
CA SER A 113 -1.42 -9.56 -8.51
C SER A 113 -1.86 -8.34 -7.74
N TYR A 114 -3.02 -8.41 -7.10
CA TYR A 114 -3.50 -7.33 -6.24
C TYR A 114 -3.90 -7.87 -4.89
N ILE A 115 -3.55 -7.16 -3.84
CA ILE A 115 -4.01 -7.44 -2.50
C ILE A 115 -4.82 -6.26 -1.98
N ARG A 116 -5.69 -6.54 -1.02
CA ARG A 116 -6.55 -5.55 -0.41
C ARG A 116 -6.00 -5.16 0.95
N ALA A 117 -5.67 -3.89 1.13
CA ALA A 117 -5.32 -3.30 2.41
C ALA A 117 -6.59 -2.83 3.14
N PRO A 118 -6.48 -2.49 4.43
CA PRO A 118 -7.61 -1.88 5.13
C PRO A 118 -8.13 -0.64 4.40
N GLU A 119 -9.41 -0.33 4.62
CA GLU A 119 -10.08 0.84 4.04
C GLU A 119 -10.07 0.84 2.50
N ASN A 120 -10.15 -0.36 1.93
CA ASN A 120 -10.35 -0.59 0.51
C ASN A 120 -9.21 -0.09 -0.38
N ILE A 121 -8.01 -0.04 0.15
CA ILE A 121 -6.83 0.35 -0.63
C ILE A 121 -6.31 -0.87 -1.40
N ASP A 122 -6.14 -0.71 -2.71
CA ASP A 122 -5.54 -1.73 -3.56
C ASP A 122 -4.02 -1.57 -3.61
N ILE A 123 -3.30 -2.67 -3.46
CA ILE A 123 -1.85 -2.71 -3.62
C ILE A 123 -1.52 -3.72 -4.71
N GLU A 124 -0.84 -3.25 -5.75
CA GLU A 124 -0.36 -4.13 -6.81
C GLU A 124 0.98 -4.74 -6.43
N ILE A 125 1.09 -6.04 -6.62
CA ILE A 125 2.37 -6.75 -6.54
C ILE A 125 2.80 -7.00 -7.98
N VAL A 126 3.93 -6.46 -8.38
CA VAL A 126 4.30 -6.42 -9.79
C VAL A 126 5.71 -6.98 -10.01
N GLY A 127 5.82 -7.85 -11.00
CA GLY A 127 7.07 -8.48 -11.38
C GLY A 127 7.95 -7.60 -12.25
N PRO A 128 9.11 -8.12 -12.67
CA PRO A 128 10.05 -7.36 -13.50
C PRO A 128 9.47 -7.01 -14.87
N TYR A 129 10.03 -5.98 -15.47
CA TYR A 129 9.76 -5.68 -16.87
C TYR A 129 10.24 -6.83 -17.75
N ILE A 130 9.50 -7.07 -18.82
CA ILE A 130 9.80 -8.14 -19.75
C ILE A 130 10.56 -7.57 -20.95
N GLY A 131 11.76 -8.08 -21.16
CA GLY A 131 12.55 -7.82 -22.35
C GLY A 131 13.30 -6.50 -22.40
N HIS A 132 12.81 -5.45 -21.78
CA HIS A 132 13.48 -4.15 -21.72
C HIS A 132 12.90 -3.27 -20.64
N LYS A 133 13.63 -2.24 -20.31
CA LYS A 133 13.28 -1.31 -19.23
C LYS A 133 12.59 -0.07 -19.79
#